data_668c92af01b9fab81851c0745d24431b
#
_entry.id   668c92af01b9fab81851c0745d24431b
#
_cell.length_a   1.000
_cell.length_b   1.000
_cell.length_c   1.000
_cell.angle_alpha   90.00
_cell.angle_beta   90.00
_cell.angle_gamma   90.00
#
_symmetry.space_group_name_H-M   'P 1'
#
loop_
_entity.id
_entity.type
_entity.pdbx_description
1 polymer ?
#
loop_
_entity_poly.entity_id
_entity_poly.type
_entity_poly.pdbx_seq_one_letter_code
_entity_poly.pdbx_strand_id
1 'polypeptide(L)'
;MSGLRHYVCGSTTHDIGAMFRGEPPEVREFPSGAFLHEGADGRRVLFDTGYATGEWSTGWRGAAYRRLLPSRVSEDDDIAAQLMADGVDPASVGHVVLSHLHPDHVGGVRRFPRARFVLAEGVLRTLARPSLRSGVLPGLLPEWFDDAARTALAPDAFRETTVRGVVLRAADLFGDGSYLVVDLPGHADGHVGALVEGSVLLAGDAAWGRDLLGATARMRMLPRAVQHDASEYLRTAEMLGGLDAAGIRVVCSHDPLGPKELLA
;
A
#
# COMPACT_ATOMS: atom_id res chain seq x y z
N MET A 1 24.73 -2.35 3.49
CA MET A 1 23.76 -3.45 3.31
C MET A 1 22.41 -2.79 3.11
N SER A 2 21.57 -3.29 2.20
CA SER A 2 20.20 -2.81 2.06
C SER A 2 19.33 -3.40 3.17
N GLY A 3 18.33 -2.65 3.64
CA GLY A 3 17.39 -3.08 4.67
C GLY A 3 15.96 -2.74 4.30
N LEU A 4 14.98 -3.54 4.73
CA LEU A 4 13.57 -3.26 4.60
C LEU A 4 12.89 -3.44 5.95
N ARG A 5 12.30 -2.37 6.48
CA ARG A 5 11.63 -2.34 7.78
C ARG A 5 10.14 -2.12 7.62
N HIS A 6 9.35 -2.80 8.45
CA HIS A 6 7.90 -2.67 8.52
C HIS A 6 7.48 -1.85 9.74
N TYR A 7 6.49 -0.99 9.55
CA TYR A 7 5.85 -0.17 10.58
C TYR A 7 4.35 -0.39 10.55
N VAL A 8 3.73 -0.57 11.71
CA VAL A 8 2.27 -0.61 11.85
C VAL A 8 1.78 0.78 12.19
N CYS A 9 0.93 1.33 11.33
CA CYS A 9 0.45 2.71 11.41
C CYS A 9 -1.07 2.74 11.61
N GLY A 10 -1.55 2.08 12.66
CA GLY A 10 -2.96 1.88 12.95
C GLY A 10 -3.51 0.57 12.39
N SER A 11 -4.80 0.32 12.65
CA SER A 11 -5.48 -0.91 12.20
C SER A 11 -6.98 -0.71 12.03
N THR A 12 -7.62 -1.68 11.39
CA THR A 12 -9.08 -1.87 11.38
C THR A 12 -9.43 -3.32 11.67
N THR A 13 -10.71 -3.64 11.87
CA THR A 13 -11.14 -5.02 12.14
C THR A 13 -12.26 -5.42 11.22
N HIS A 14 -12.18 -6.65 10.68
CA HIS A 14 -13.22 -7.23 9.82
C HIS A 14 -13.52 -8.67 10.19
N ASP A 15 -14.73 -9.12 9.91
CA ASP A 15 -15.11 -10.53 10.02
C ASP A 15 -14.75 -11.25 8.71
N ILE A 16 -13.80 -12.18 8.79
CA ILE A 16 -13.32 -12.98 7.65
C ILE A 16 -14.46 -13.76 6.99
N GLY A 17 -15.37 -14.34 7.79
CA GLY A 17 -16.54 -15.05 7.26
C GLY A 17 -17.52 -14.14 6.53
N ALA A 18 -17.56 -12.84 6.87
CA ALA A 18 -18.32 -11.83 6.12
C ALA A 18 -17.63 -11.38 4.83
N MET A 19 -16.31 -11.57 4.72
CA MET A 19 -15.51 -11.22 3.54
C MET A 19 -15.44 -12.35 2.52
N PHE A 20 -15.25 -13.60 2.97
CA PHE A 20 -14.99 -14.74 2.10
C PHE A 20 -15.96 -15.89 2.38
N ARG A 21 -16.41 -16.57 1.30
CA ARG A 21 -17.25 -17.76 1.41
C ARG A 21 -16.39 -18.96 1.83
N GLY A 22 -16.91 -19.73 2.78
CA GLY A 22 -16.22 -20.93 3.30
C GLY A 22 -15.21 -20.66 4.39
N GLU A 23 -14.95 -19.38 4.72
CA GLU A 23 -14.19 -19.03 5.91
C GLU A 23 -15.12 -18.95 7.13
N PRO A 24 -14.66 -19.37 8.33
CA PRO A 24 -15.44 -19.25 9.55
C PRO A 24 -15.62 -17.77 9.95
N PRO A 25 -16.68 -17.44 10.72
CA PRO A 25 -16.80 -16.15 11.36
C PRO A 25 -15.61 -15.93 12.32
N GLU A 26 -14.77 -14.98 12.00
CA GLU A 26 -13.59 -14.62 12.79
C GLU A 26 -13.35 -13.13 12.65
N VAL A 27 -13.40 -12.40 13.77
CA VAL A 27 -13.04 -10.98 13.78
C VAL A 27 -11.51 -10.89 13.80
N ARG A 28 -10.94 -10.42 12.71
CA ARG A 28 -9.50 -10.28 12.52
C ARG A 28 -9.11 -8.82 12.48
N GLU A 29 -7.97 -8.50 13.08
CA GLU A 29 -7.33 -7.21 12.95
C GLU A 29 -6.52 -7.15 11.66
N PHE A 30 -6.67 -6.04 10.93
CA PHE A 30 -5.95 -5.70 9.72
C PHE A 30 -5.09 -4.47 10.01
N PRO A 31 -3.79 -4.66 10.28
CA PRO A 31 -2.86 -3.55 10.47
C PRO A 31 -2.74 -2.72 9.18
N SER A 32 -2.39 -1.45 9.32
CA SER A 32 -2.00 -0.60 8.21
C SER A 32 -0.48 -0.54 8.14
N GLY A 33 0.12 -1.24 7.19
CA GLY A 33 1.56 -1.36 7.03
C GLY A 33 2.15 -0.22 6.22
N ALA A 34 3.27 0.35 6.71
CA ALA A 34 4.18 1.21 5.95
C ALA A 34 5.56 0.56 5.96
N PHE A 35 6.32 0.71 4.86
CA PHE A 35 7.57 -0.03 4.68
C PHE A 35 8.71 0.89 4.25
N LEU A 36 9.78 0.98 5.04
CA LEU A 36 10.97 1.75 4.71
C LEU A 36 12.04 0.85 4.12
N HIS A 37 12.40 1.08 2.87
CA HIS A 37 13.59 0.52 2.25
C HIS A 37 14.77 1.51 2.37
N GLU A 38 15.90 1.02 2.87
CA GLU A 38 17.19 1.71 2.87
C GLU A 38 18.14 0.97 1.93
N GLY A 39 18.41 1.56 0.79
CA GLY A 39 19.35 1.01 -0.20
C GLY A 39 20.78 1.05 0.29
N ALA A 40 21.63 0.19 -0.26
CA ALA A 40 23.06 0.14 0.06
C ALA A 40 23.81 1.46 -0.22
N ASP A 41 23.26 2.30 -1.07
CA ASP A 41 23.75 3.64 -1.42
C ASP A 41 23.19 4.77 -0.52
N GLY A 42 22.39 4.40 0.49
CA GLY A 42 21.78 5.34 1.43
C GLY A 42 20.46 5.97 0.95
N ARG A 43 19.94 5.58 -0.23
CA ARG A 43 18.61 6.00 -0.66
C ARG A 43 17.53 5.44 0.28
N ARG A 44 16.56 6.27 0.64
CA ARG A 44 15.41 5.89 1.45
C ARG A 44 14.12 6.03 0.68
N VAL A 45 13.38 4.93 0.59
CA VAL A 45 12.07 4.85 -0.06
C VAL A 45 11.06 4.35 0.96
N LEU A 46 10.01 5.12 1.21
CA LEU A 46 8.88 4.69 2.01
C LEU A 46 7.75 4.22 1.10
N PHE A 47 7.23 3.03 1.31
CA PHE A 47 6.05 2.51 0.65
C PHE A 47 4.86 2.65 1.58
N ASP A 48 3.87 3.46 1.17
CA ASP A 48 2.72 3.91 1.94
C ASP A 48 3.07 4.65 3.24
N THR A 49 2.08 5.22 3.91
CA THR A 49 2.29 6.09 5.09
C THR A 49 1.32 5.83 6.23
N GLY A 50 0.48 4.81 6.12
CA GLY A 50 -0.47 4.45 7.15
C GLY A 50 -1.62 5.42 7.35
N TYR A 51 -2.37 5.23 8.44
CA TYR A 51 -3.45 6.13 8.87
C TYR A 51 -2.92 7.48 9.37
N ALA A 52 -3.75 8.52 9.26
CA ALA A 52 -3.50 9.80 9.91
C ALA A 52 -3.78 9.69 11.41
N THR A 53 -2.86 10.20 12.22
CA THR A 53 -3.10 10.49 13.66
C THR A 53 -3.85 11.81 13.81
N GLY A 54 -4.66 11.94 14.86
CA GLY A 54 -5.43 13.14 15.15
C GLY A 54 -6.73 13.28 14.34
N GLU A 55 -7.26 14.50 14.27
CA GLU A 55 -8.54 14.76 13.59
C GLU A 55 -8.38 14.84 12.07
N TRP A 56 -9.31 14.19 11.37
CA TRP A 56 -9.36 14.21 9.91
C TRP A 56 -10.28 15.35 9.42
N SER A 57 -9.72 16.34 8.78
CA SER A 57 -10.46 17.45 8.14
C SER A 57 -11.17 17.03 6.84
N THR A 58 -11.90 15.91 6.88
CA THR A 58 -12.48 15.28 5.68
C THR A 58 -13.99 15.45 5.55
N GLY A 59 -14.59 16.27 6.41
CA GLY A 59 -16.02 16.56 6.42
C GLY A 59 -16.89 15.31 6.59
N TRP A 60 -18.12 15.34 6.03
CA TRP A 60 -19.08 14.25 6.14
C TRP A 60 -18.60 12.92 5.50
N ARG A 61 -17.78 12.99 4.45
CA ARG A 61 -17.20 11.79 3.78
C ARG A 61 -16.30 11.02 4.72
N GLY A 62 -15.42 11.72 5.44
CA GLY A 62 -14.56 11.10 6.44
C GLY A 62 -15.33 10.54 7.63
N ALA A 63 -16.40 11.25 8.07
CA ALA A 63 -17.28 10.73 9.12
C ALA A 63 -17.99 9.44 8.67
N ALA A 64 -18.48 9.38 7.43
CA ALA A 64 -19.08 8.19 6.86
C ALA A 64 -18.05 7.03 6.73
N TYR A 65 -16.84 7.33 6.25
CA TYR A 65 -15.76 6.35 6.14
C TYR A 65 -15.46 5.73 7.52
N ARG A 66 -15.19 6.54 8.55
CA ARG A 66 -14.88 6.05 9.91
C ARG A 66 -16.03 5.27 10.54
N ARG A 67 -17.28 5.54 10.15
CA ARG A 67 -18.43 4.76 10.61
C ARG A 67 -18.51 3.38 9.97
N LEU A 68 -18.11 3.26 8.69
CA LEU A 68 -18.13 2.02 7.93
C LEU A 68 -16.89 1.16 8.16
N LEU A 69 -15.75 1.83 8.33
CA LEU A 69 -14.43 1.23 8.54
C LEU A 69 -13.79 1.90 9.76
N PRO A 70 -14.22 1.53 10.98
CA PRO A 70 -13.67 2.11 12.20
C PRO A 70 -12.20 1.73 12.37
N SER A 71 -11.33 2.73 12.24
CA SER A 71 -9.89 2.56 12.46
C SER A 71 -9.54 2.74 13.94
N ARG A 72 -8.50 2.04 14.38
CA ARG A 72 -7.82 2.22 15.66
C ARG A 72 -6.47 2.83 15.37
N VAL A 73 -6.28 4.06 15.82
CA VAL A 73 -5.05 4.84 15.58
C VAL A 73 -4.74 5.63 16.82
N SER A 74 -3.50 5.57 17.27
CA SER A 74 -2.94 6.35 18.38
C SER A 74 -1.81 7.25 17.88
N GLU A 75 -1.31 8.15 18.73
CA GLU A 75 -0.14 8.99 18.39
C GLU A 75 1.14 8.15 18.17
N ASP A 76 1.23 6.98 18.81
CA ASP A 76 2.37 6.07 18.67
C ASP A 76 2.37 5.36 17.28
N ASP A 77 1.24 5.38 16.57
CA ASP A 77 1.11 4.82 15.22
C ASP A 77 1.57 5.80 14.13
N ASP A 78 1.93 7.06 14.48
CA ASP A 78 2.44 8.03 13.52
C ASP A 78 3.74 7.55 12.89
N ILE A 79 3.75 7.42 11.57
CA ILE A 79 4.93 6.89 10.83
C ILE A 79 6.19 7.71 11.09
N ALA A 80 6.09 9.04 11.18
CA ALA A 80 7.26 9.89 11.45
C ALA A 80 7.78 9.70 12.87
N ALA A 81 6.89 9.53 13.85
CA ALA A 81 7.29 9.24 15.23
C ALA A 81 8.00 7.88 15.33
N GLN A 82 7.50 6.85 14.64
CA GLN A 82 8.13 5.53 14.60
C GLN A 82 9.50 5.56 13.89
N LEU A 83 9.62 6.28 12.77
CA LEU A 83 10.90 6.49 12.08
C LEU A 83 11.92 7.17 12.99
N MET A 84 11.54 8.24 13.69
CA MET A 84 12.42 8.94 14.63
C MET A 84 12.84 8.05 15.80
N ALA A 85 11.94 7.21 16.31
CA ALA A 85 12.28 6.25 17.37
C ALA A 85 13.32 5.22 16.90
N ASP A 86 13.34 4.90 15.61
CA ASP A 86 14.34 4.03 14.97
C ASP A 86 15.60 4.79 14.49
N GLY A 87 15.74 6.08 14.83
CA GLY A 87 16.89 6.91 14.45
C GLY A 87 16.86 7.39 13.00
N VAL A 88 15.72 7.34 12.32
CA VAL A 88 15.54 7.80 10.94
C VAL A 88 14.85 9.17 10.96
N ASP A 89 15.52 10.20 10.46
CA ASP A 89 14.90 11.50 10.22
C ASP A 89 13.89 11.37 9.05
N PRO A 90 12.59 11.65 9.26
CA PRO A 90 11.60 11.67 8.18
C PRO A 90 11.98 12.57 7.01
N ALA A 91 12.71 13.65 7.25
CA ALA A 91 13.20 14.55 6.19
C ALA A 91 14.27 13.89 5.28
N SER A 92 14.85 12.78 5.70
CA SER A 92 15.81 12.00 4.91
C SER A 92 15.15 10.98 3.97
N VAL A 93 13.83 10.78 4.08
CA VAL A 93 13.07 9.96 3.13
C VAL A 93 12.97 10.70 1.80
N GLY A 94 13.71 10.21 0.80
CA GLY A 94 13.79 10.88 -0.50
C GLY A 94 12.59 10.59 -1.39
N HIS A 95 11.98 9.41 -1.26
CA HIS A 95 10.85 8.97 -2.06
C HIS A 95 9.75 8.36 -1.20
N VAL A 96 8.50 8.68 -1.53
CA VAL A 96 7.32 8.02 -0.97
C VAL A 96 6.54 7.41 -2.13
N VAL A 97 6.46 6.09 -2.18
CA VAL A 97 5.64 5.36 -3.14
C VAL A 97 4.26 5.17 -2.52
N LEU A 98 3.23 5.70 -3.16
CA LEU A 98 1.84 5.52 -2.74
C LEU A 98 1.22 4.42 -3.60
N SER A 99 0.84 3.30 -2.96
CA SER A 99 0.18 2.19 -3.64
C SER A 99 -1.15 2.64 -4.26
N HIS A 100 -1.94 3.38 -3.49
CA HIS A 100 -3.20 4.02 -3.86
C HIS A 100 -3.58 5.10 -2.82
N LEU A 101 -4.83 5.62 -2.83
CA LEU A 101 -5.21 6.77 -1.99
C LEU A 101 -6.26 6.46 -0.92
N HIS A 102 -6.36 5.23 -0.42
CA HIS A 102 -7.20 4.97 0.75
C HIS A 102 -6.60 5.57 2.02
N PRO A 103 -7.40 5.90 3.03
CA PRO A 103 -6.96 6.61 4.22
C PRO A 103 -5.85 5.93 5.02
N ASP A 104 -5.81 4.61 4.99
CA ASP A 104 -4.81 3.76 5.66
C ASP A 104 -3.47 3.65 4.91
N HIS A 105 -3.35 4.31 3.76
CA HIS A 105 -2.10 4.37 2.98
C HIS A 105 -1.54 5.79 2.88
N VAL A 106 -2.41 6.81 3.00
CA VAL A 106 -1.99 8.20 2.74
C VAL A 106 -2.05 9.11 3.95
N GLY A 107 -2.51 8.62 5.10
CA GLY A 107 -2.72 9.44 6.28
C GLY A 107 -1.47 10.17 6.77
N GLY A 108 -0.30 9.53 6.66
CA GLY A 108 0.99 10.09 7.07
C GLY A 108 1.69 10.96 6.00
N VAL A 109 1.13 11.15 4.80
CA VAL A 109 1.74 11.93 3.69
C VAL A 109 2.24 13.30 4.16
N ARG A 110 1.50 13.97 5.06
CA ARG A 110 1.85 15.30 5.61
C ARG A 110 3.20 15.35 6.35
N ARG A 111 3.77 14.22 6.72
CA ARG A 111 5.06 14.11 7.40
C ARG A 111 6.26 14.20 6.45
N PHE A 112 6.01 14.14 5.12
CA PHE A 112 7.07 14.03 4.10
C PHE A 112 7.05 15.16 3.05
N PRO A 113 7.08 16.45 3.45
CA PRO A 113 6.92 17.58 2.51
C PRO A 113 8.11 17.73 1.54
N ARG A 114 9.23 17.06 1.80
CA ARG A 114 10.43 17.12 0.96
C ARG A 114 10.59 15.91 0.06
N ALA A 115 9.81 14.85 0.27
CA ALA A 115 9.90 13.63 -0.51
C ALA A 115 9.35 13.82 -1.93
N ARG A 116 9.88 13.05 -2.87
CA ARG A 116 9.26 12.87 -4.18
C ARG A 116 8.21 11.76 -4.07
N PHE A 117 6.97 12.07 -4.43
CA PHE A 117 5.90 11.08 -4.45
C PHE A 117 5.90 10.31 -5.77
N VAL A 118 5.90 8.99 -5.68
CA VAL A 118 5.83 8.08 -6.81
C VAL A 118 4.46 7.40 -6.81
N LEU A 119 3.72 7.52 -7.91
CA LEU A 119 2.37 6.99 -8.03
C LEU A 119 2.00 6.80 -9.50
N ALA A 120 1.11 5.87 -9.80
CA ALA A 120 0.63 5.68 -11.15
C ALA A 120 -0.38 6.78 -11.56
N GLU A 121 -0.50 7.07 -12.85
CA GLU A 121 -1.45 8.07 -13.36
C GLU A 121 -2.91 7.77 -12.99
N GLY A 122 -3.30 6.49 -12.83
CA GLY A 122 -4.63 6.10 -12.36
C GLY A 122 -4.98 6.69 -11.00
N VAL A 123 -3.99 6.74 -10.09
CA VAL A 123 -4.12 7.36 -8.77
C VAL A 123 -4.42 8.86 -8.91
N LEU A 124 -3.73 9.56 -9.81
CA LEU A 124 -3.98 10.99 -10.08
C LEU A 124 -5.36 11.23 -10.69
N ARG A 125 -5.80 10.34 -11.60
CA ARG A 125 -7.18 10.42 -12.14
C ARG A 125 -8.23 10.31 -11.05
N THR A 126 -8.01 9.39 -10.10
CA THR A 126 -8.92 9.19 -8.96
C THR A 126 -8.91 10.39 -8.02
N LEU A 127 -7.75 10.98 -7.76
CA LEU A 127 -7.61 12.21 -6.95
C LEU A 127 -8.36 13.39 -7.60
N ALA A 128 -8.24 13.55 -8.91
CA ALA A 128 -8.91 14.62 -9.65
C ALA A 128 -10.46 14.47 -9.65
N ARG A 129 -10.98 13.25 -9.48
CA ARG A 129 -12.42 12.94 -9.48
C ARG A 129 -12.79 11.96 -8.36
N PRO A 130 -12.61 12.35 -7.08
CA PRO A 130 -12.86 11.46 -5.96
C PRO A 130 -14.35 11.12 -5.85
N SER A 131 -14.65 9.85 -5.58
CA SER A 131 -16.00 9.35 -5.36
C SER A 131 -16.09 8.59 -4.04
N LEU A 132 -17.29 8.36 -3.53
CA LEU A 132 -17.50 7.51 -2.37
C LEU A 132 -17.01 6.07 -2.63
N ARG A 133 -17.20 5.58 -3.86
CA ARG A 133 -16.75 4.23 -4.25
C ARG A 133 -15.22 4.11 -4.31
N SER A 134 -14.52 5.18 -4.66
CA SER A 134 -13.07 5.15 -4.70
C SER A 134 -12.41 5.16 -3.33
N GLY A 135 -13.17 5.39 -2.24
CA GLY A 135 -12.63 5.46 -0.88
C GLY A 135 -11.68 6.63 -0.61
N VAL A 136 -11.46 7.49 -1.60
CA VAL A 136 -10.49 8.59 -1.52
C VAL A 136 -11.06 9.76 -0.73
N LEU A 137 -10.32 10.22 0.24
CA LEU A 137 -10.63 11.38 1.08
C LEU A 137 -9.58 12.50 0.85
N PRO A 138 -9.77 13.38 -0.14
CA PRO A 138 -8.77 14.41 -0.49
C PRO A 138 -8.34 15.28 0.69
N GLY A 139 -9.22 15.54 1.66
CA GLY A 139 -8.90 16.31 2.85
C GLY A 139 -7.88 15.66 3.82
N LEU A 140 -7.45 14.43 3.57
CA LEU A 140 -6.30 13.82 4.26
C LEU A 140 -4.98 14.29 3.69
N LEU A 141 -4.93 14.61 2.41
CA LEU A 141 -3.74 15.15 1.76
C LEU A 141 -3.55 16.62 2.15
N PRO A 142 -2.34 17.06 2.46
CA PRO A 142 -2.07 18.47 2.75
C PRO A 142 -2.20 19.32 1.47
N GLU A 143 -2.51 20.61 1.63
CA GLU A 143 -2.69 21.54 0.49
C GLU A 143 -1.46 21.59 -0.44
N TRP A 144 -0.26 21.51 0.13
CA TRP A 144 0.98 21.50 -0.65
C TRP A 144 1.18 20.24 -1.50
N PHE A 145 0.37 19.19 -1.29
CA PHE A 145 0.52 17.93 -2.04
C PHE A 145 0.30 18.14 -3.54
N ASP A 146 -0.56 19.07 -3.94
CA ASP A 146 -0.80 19.34 -5.36
C ASP A 146 0.45 19.89 -6.08
N ASP A 147 1.31 20.61 -5.35
CA ASP A 147 2.58 21.18 -5.85
C ASP A 147 3.81 20.32 -5.51
N ALA A 148 3.62 19.20 -4.82
CA ALA A 148 4.71 18.33 -4.42
C ALA A 148 5.47 17.75 -5.60
N ALA A 149 6.77 17.55 -5.45
CA ALA A 149 7.58 16.83 -6.41
C ALA A 149 7.04 15.41 -6.59
N ARG A 150 6.72 15.01 -7.83
CA ARG A 150 6.16 13.69 -8.10
C ARG A 150 6.73 13.06 -9.36
N THR A 151 6.74 11.73 -9.36
CA THR A 151 6.94 10.88 -10.53
C THR A 151 5.62 10.17 -10.80
N ALA A 152 4.91 10.61 -11.82
CA ALA A 152 3.70 9.96 -12.29
C ALA A 152 4.08 8.87 -13.30
N LEU A 153 3.75 7.63 -12.97
CA LEU A 153 4.02 6.48 -13.84
C LEU A 153 2.84 6.29 -14.79
N ALA A 154 3.07 6.60 -16.06
CA ALA A 154 2.11 6.31 -17.12
C ALA A 154 2.03 4.80 -17.39
N PRO A 155 0.92 4.29 -17.98
CA PRO A 155 0.78 2.87 -18.25
C PRO A 155 1.91 2.27 -19.10
N ASP A 156 2.53 3.06 -19.97
CA ASP A 156 3.65 2.65 -20.81
C ASP A 156 5.01 2.69 -20.10
N ALA A 157 5.10 3.26 -18.90
CA ALA A 157 6.29 3.15 -18.06
C ALA A 157 6.49 1.73 -17.51
N PHE A 158 5.40 0.99 -17.34
CA PHE A 158 5.45 -0.39 -16.86
C PHE A 158 5.78 -1.33 -18.03
N ARG A 159 6.92 -2.03 -17.93
CA ARG A 159 7.40 -3.00 -18.91
C ARG A 159 7.20 -4.42 -18.40
N GLU A 160 6.96 -5.36 -19.32
CA GLU A 160 6.97 -6.78 -18.96
C GLU A 160 8.35 -7.17 -18.42
N THR A 161 8.33 -7.80 -17.27
CA THR A 161 9.52 -8.25 -16.54
C THR A 161 9.23 -9.65 -16.01
N THR A 162 10.18 -10.57 -16.16
CA THR A 162 10.04 -11.92 -15.63
C THR A 162 10.84 -12.06 -14.34
N VAL A 163 10.17 -12.37 -13.25
CA VAL A 163 10.76 -12.59 -11.94
C VAL A 163 10.46 -14.02 -11.51
N ARG A 164 11.50 -14.83 -11.32
CA ARG A 164 11.38 -16.24 -10.95
C ARG A 164 10.40 -17.04 -11.83
N GLY A 165 10.34 -16.72 -13.13
CA GLY A 165 9.44 -17.39 -14.09
C GLY A 165 8.01 -16.85 -14.12
N VAL A 166 7.65 -15.88 -13.29
CA VAL A 166 6.36 -15.19 -13.31
C VAL A 166 6.51 -13.87 -14.06
N VAL A 167 5.62 -13.64 -15.03
CA VAL A 167 5.57 -12.38 -15.80
C VAL A 167 4.75 -11.36 -15.02
N LEU A 168 5.31 -10.18 -14.83
CA LEU A 168 4.66 -9.01 -14.24
C LEU A 168 5.01 -7.76 -15.04
N ARG A 169 4.32 -6.66 -14.78
CA ARG A 169 4.64 -5.35 -15.36
C ARG A 169 5.24 -4.46 -14.28
N ALA A 170 6.41 -3.91 -14.55
CA ALA A 170 7.12 -3.07 -13.58
C ALA A 170 7.81 -1.89 -14.23
N ALA A 171 8.00 -0.83 -13.45
CA ALA A 171 8.84 0.32 -13.75
C ALA A 171 10.01 0.34 -12.77
N ASP A 172 11.25 0.36 -13.29
CA ASP A 172 12.43 0.47 -12.45
C ASP A 172 12.59 1.92 -11.99
N LEU A 173 12.43 2.15 -10.67
CA LEU A 173 12.42 3.48 -10.11
C LEU A 173 13.78 4.20 -10.26
N PHE A 174 14.87 3.46 -10.20
CA PHE A 174 16.22 4.00 -10.19
C PHE A 174 17.07 3.54 -11.38
N GLY A 175 16.58 2.60 -12.18
CA GLY A 175 17.30 2.06 -13.34
C GLY A 175 18.41 1.04 -12.97
N ASP A 176 18.42 0.55 -11.73
CA ASP A 176 19.44 -0.39 -11.23
C ASP A 176 18.84 -1.73 -10.74
N GLY A 177 17.53 -1.89 -10.85
CA GLY A 177 16.79 -3.10 -10.47
C GLY A 177 16.56 -3.26 -8.96
N SER A 178 17.07 -2.35 -8.12
CA SER A 178 16.93 -2.45 -6.67
C SER A 178 15.51 -2.22 -6.17
N TYR A 179 14.74 -1.40 -6.89
CA TYR A 179 13.37 -1.04 -6.51
C TYR A 179 12.47 -0.94 -7.75
N LEU A 180 11.66 -1.97 -7.97
CA LEU A 180 10.72 -2.01 -9.08
C LEU A 180 9.31 -1.66 -8.58
N VAL A 181 8.71 -0.61 -9.12
CA VAL A 181 7.28 -0.33 -8.90
C VAL A 181 6.48 -1.26 -9.80
N VAL A 182 5.63 -2.09 -9.23
CA VAL A 182 4.91 -3.18 -9.91
C VAL A 182 3.46 -2.78 -10.12
N ASP A 183 2.94 -2.94 -11.34
CA ASP A 183 1.54 -2.73 -11.69
C ASP A 183 0.68 -3.87 -11.09
N LEU A 184 -0.18 -3.56 -10.14
CA LEU A 184 -1.04 -4.51 -9.43
C LEU A 184 -2.52 -4.07 -9.53
N PRO A 185 -3.12 -4.12 -10.72
CA PRO A 185 -4.46 -3.59 -10.95
C PRO A 185 -5.54 -4.38 -10.21
N GLY A 186 -6.67 -3.70 -9.95
CA GLY A 186 -7.89 -4.33 -9.47
C GLY A 186 -8.47 -3.70 -8.21
N HIS A 187 -7.67 -3.45 -7.18
CA HIS A 187 -8.15 -2.85 -5.93
C HIS A 187 -8.56 -1.38 -6.12
N ALA A 188 -7.68 -0.59 -6.70
CA ALA A 188 -7.89 0.82 -7.04
C ALA A 188 -7.39 1.13 -8.45
N ASP A 189 -7.86 2.22 -9.08
CA ASP A 189 -7.30 2.69 -10.35
C ASP A 189 -5.84 3.11 -10.17
N GLY A 190 -4.94 2.46 -10.89
CA GLY A 190 -3.51 2.70 -10.79
C GLY A 190 -2.85 2.16 -9.51
N HIS A 191 -3.45 1.15 -8.86
CA HIS A 191 -2.84 0.50 -7.71
C HIS A 191 -1.49 -0.13 -8.10
N VAL A 192 -0.46 0.11 -7.27
CA VAL A 192 0.88 -0.42 -7.46
C VAL A 192 1.42 -1.11 -6.21
N GLY A 193 2.33 -2.03 -6.42
CA GLY A 193 3.20 -2.60 -5.40
C GLY A 193 4.65 -2.21 -5.61
N ALA A 194 5.57 -2.82 -4.85
CA ALA A 194 6.99 -2.65 -5.02
C ALA A 194 7.76 -3.95 -4.81
N LEU A 195 8.56 -4.36 -5.79
CA LEU A 195 9.51 -5.46 -5.63
C LEU A 195 10.85 -4.86 -5.22
N VAL A 196 11.27 -5.20 -4.00
CA VAL A 196 12.48 -4.68 -3.35
C VAL A 196 13.58 -5.73 -3.41
N GLU A 197 14.75 -5.35 -3.92
CA GLU A 197 15.96 -6.18 -4.05
C GLU A 197 15.67 -7.56 -4.69
N GLY A 198 14.68 -7.62 -5.57
CA GLY A 198 14.27 -8.84 -6.27
C GLY A 198 13.79 -9.99 -5.37
N SER A 199 13.48 -9.72 -4.09
CA SER A 199 13.20 -10.76 -3.09
C SER A 199 11.95 -10.55 -2.26
N VAL A 200 11.54 -9.31 -1.99
CA VAL A 200 10.31 -8.97 -1.26
C VAL A 200 9.39 -8.15 -2.14
N LEU A 201 8.16 -8.61 -2.34
CA LEU A 201 7.11 -7.85 -3.02
C LEU A 201 6.14 -7.26 -2.00
N LEU A 202 6.15 -5.96 -1.86
CA LEU A 202 5.16 -5.19 -1.13
C LEU A 202 3.93 -5.07 -2.02
N ALA A 203 2.85 -5.76 -1.67
CA ALA A 203 1.70 -5.91 -2.54
C ALA A 203 0.60 -4.86 -2.31
N GLY A 204 0.76 -3.98 -1.31
CA GLY A 204 -0.32 -3.06 -0.94
C GLY A 204 -1.59 -3.82 -0.62
N ASP A 205 -2.70 -3.38 -1.20
CA ASP A 205 -4.03 -3.99 -1.09
C ASP A 205 -4.42 -4.84 -2.30
N ALA A 206 -3.45 -5.28 -3.10
CA ALA A 206 -3.70 -6.25 -4.16
C ALA A 206 -4.20 -7.60 -3.62
N ALA A 207 -4.05 -7.84 -2.32
CA ALA A 207 -4.78 -8.79 -1.50
C ALA A 207 -4.82 -8.27 -0.06
N TRP A 208 -5.83 -8.68 0.72
CA TRP A 208 -5.97 -8.23 2.11
C TRP A 208 -5.18 -9.05 3.14
N GLY A 209 -4.32 -9.92 2.67
CA GLY A 209 -3.39 -10.72 3.45
C GLY A 209 -2.80 -11.82 2.58
N ARG A 210 -1.55 -12.16 2.82
CA ARG A 210 -0.87 -13.24 2.12
C ARG A 210 -1.58 -14.58 2.31
N ASP A 211 -2.08 -14.86 3.51
CA ASP A 211 -2.84 -16.06 3.84
C ASP A 211 -4.24 -16.07 3.18
N LEU A 212 -4.76 -14.91 2.76
CA LEU A 212 -6.04 -14.76 2.08
C LEU A 212 -5.95 -14.80 0.55
N LEU A 213 -4.75 -14.91 -0.04
CA LEU A 213 -4.57 -15.01 -1.50
C LEU A 213 -5.43 -16.13 -2.08
N GLY A 214 -5.40 -17.33 -1.50
CA GLY A 214 -6.21 -18.48 -1.93
C GLY A 214 -7.72 -18.32 -1.70
N ALA A 215 -8.15 -17.40 -0.84
CA ALA A 215 -9.55 -17.11 -0.57
C ALA A 215 -10.15 -16.06 -1.51
N THR A 216 -9.32 -15.30 -2.25
CA THR A 216 -9.75 -14.16 -3.10
C THR A 216 -10.83 -14.56 -4.10
N ALA A 217 -10.74 -15.75 -4.71
CA ALA A 217 -11.76 -16.27 -5.63
C ALA A 217 -13.14 -16.49 -4.95
N ARG A 218 -13.17 -16.64 -3.64
CA ARG A 218 -14.38 -16.85 -2.84
C ARG A 218 -14.91 -15.57 -2.17
N MET A 219 -14.40 -14.41 -2.56
CA MET A 219 -14.84 -13.11 -2.05
C MET A 219 -16.35 -12.94 -2.18
N ARG A 220 -17.01 -12.47 -1.11
CA ARG A 220 -18.44 -12.18 -1.09
C ARG A 220 -18.77 -10.92 -1.89
N MET A 221 -20.06 -10.72 -2.16
CA MET A 221 -20.55 -9.67 -3.05
C MET A 221 -20.14 -8.26 -2.61
N LEU A 222 -20.25 -7.93 -1.32
CA LEU A 222 -19.94 -6.58 -0.82
C LEU A 222 -18.44 -6.26 -0.92
N PRO A 223 -17.52 -7.06 -0.37
CA PRO A 223 -16.08 -6.84 -0.55
C PRO A 223 -15.67 -6.83 -2.04
N ARG A 224 -16.32 -7.65 -2.88
CA ARG A 224 -16.07 -7.67 -4.33
C ARG A 224 -16.52 -6.37 -5.02
N ALA A 225 -17.65 -5.80 -4.60
CA ALA A 225 -18.22 -4.60 -5.22
C ALA A 225 -17.44 -3.32 -4.92
N VAL A 226 -16.63 -3.30 -3.85
CA VAL A 226 -15.77 -2.15 -3.53
C VAL A 226 -14.45 -2.15 -4.29
N GLN A 227 -14.07 -3.27 -4.93
CA GLN A 227 -12.90 -3.28 -5.80
C GLN A 227 -13.14 -2.41 -7.04
N HIS A 228 -12.11 -1.74 -7.53
CA HIS A 228 -12.18 -0.96 -8.77
C HIS A 228 -12.53 -1.86 -9.96
N ASP A 229 -11.77 -2.96 -10.11
CA ASP A 229 -12.04 -4.06 -11.04
C ASP A 229 -11.83 -5.41 -10.36
N ALA A 230 -12.93 -6.09 -10.04
CA ALA A 230 -12.86 -7.36 -9.34
C ALA A 230 -12.26 -8.51 -10.16
N SER A 231 -12.25 -8.40 -11.48
CA SER A 231 -11.65 -9.42 -12.36
C SER A 231 -10.13 -9.25 -12.41
N GLU A 232 -9.66 -8.01 -12.51
CA GLU A 232 -8.23 -7.69 -12.41
C GLU A 232 -7.70 -8.04 -11.01
N TYR A 233 -8.46 -7.69 -9.94
CA TYR A 233 -8.10 -8.01 -8.56
C TYR A 233 -7.84 -9.52 -8.38
N LEU A 234 -8.69 -10.37 -8.95
CA LEU A 234 -8.51 -11.82 -8.89
C LEU A 234 -7.26 -12.27 -9.66
N ARG A 235 -7.04 -11.77 -10.89
CA ARG A 235 -5.84 -12.09 -11.68
C ARG A 235 -4.55 -11.66 -10.97
N THR A 236 -4.57 -10.48 -10.36
CA THR A 236 -3.44 -9.97 -9.57
C THR A 236 -3.18 -10.87 -8.36
N ALA A 237 -4.21 -11.29 -7.61
CA ALA A 237 -4.04 -12.20 -6.49
C ALA A 237 -3.48 -13.58 -6.93
N GLU A 238 -3.90 -14.10 -8.08
CA GLU A 238 -3.35 -15.34 -8.66
C GLU A 238 -1.86 -15.18 -9.03
N MET A 239 -1.48 -14.05 -9.63
CA MET A 239 -0.08 -13.74 -9.95
C MET A 239 0.76 -13.63 -8.66
N LEU A 240 0.26 -12.95 -7.62
CA LEU A 240 0.92 -12.86 -6.32
C LEU A 240 1.14 -14.26 -5.71
N GLY A 241 0.15 -15.13 -5.78
CA GLY A 241 0.28 -16.54 -5.36
C GLY A 241 1.36 -17.29 -6.13
N GLY A 242 1.48 -17.04 -7.43
CA GLY A 242 2.55 -17.58 -8.28
C GLY A 242 3.94 -17.10 -7.85
N LEU A 243 4.10 -15.82 -7.56
CA LEU A 243 5.36 -15.23 -7.07
C LEU A 243 5.73 -15.79 -5.70
N ASP A 244 4.76 -15.91 -4.78
CA ASP A 244 4.98 -16.47 -3.46
C ASP A 244 5.44 -17.94 -3.55
N ALA A 245 4.79 -18.75 -4.39
CA ALA A 245 5.19 -20.13 -4.66
C ALA A 245 6.58 -20.25 -5.33
N ALA A 246 6.98 -19.24 -6.11
CA ALA A 246 8.30 -19.15 -6.73
C ALA A 246 9.40 -18.63 -5.78
N GLY A 247 9.06 -18.36 -4.51
CA GLY A 247 10.01 -17.96 -3.47
C GLY A 247 10.27 -16.45 -3.37
N ILE A 248 9.40 -15.62 -3.97
CA ILE A 248 9.36 -14.19 -3.67
C ILE A 248 8.51 -14.01 -2.41
N ARG A 249 9.03 -13.34 -1.39
CA ARG A 249 8.25 -13.03 -0.19
C ARG A 249 7.19 -11.98 -0.50
N VAL A 250 5.95 -12.39 -0.69
CA VAL A 250 4.82 -11.47 -0.84
C VAL A 250 4.40 -10.94 0.52
N VAL A 251 4.22 -9.63 0.63
CA VAL A 251 3.80 -8.92 1.85
C VAL A 251 2.67 -7.96 1.50
N CYS A 252 1.49 -8.19 2.06
CA CYS A 252 0.36 -7.29 1.94
C CYS A 252 0.38 -6.22 3.03
N SER A 253 -0.25 -5.08 2.81
CA SER A 253 -0.29 -3.99 3.81
C SER A 253 -0.97 -4.40 5.11
N HIS A 254 -1.86 -5.38 5.06
CA HIS A 254 -2.62 -5.85 6.21
C HIS A 254 -2.12 -7.18 6.79
N ASP A 255 -0.93 -7.64 6.42
CA ASP A 255 -0.34 -8.83 7.02
C ASP A 255 0.04 -8.58 8.49
N PRO A 256 -0.30 -9.49 9.42
CA PRO A 256 0.12 -9.40 10.81
C PRO A 256 1.60 -9.78 10.93
N LEU A 257 2.49 -8.87 10.50
CA LEU A 257 3.92 -9.11 10.51
C LEU A 257 4.50 -9.01 11.93
N GLY A 258 5.40 -9.91 12.25
CA GLY A 258 6.24 -9.85 13.44
C GLY A 258 7.26 -8.70 13.40
N PRO A 259 8.30 -8.70 14.24
CA PRO A 259 9.20 -7.57 14.39
C PRO A 259 9.86 -7.14 13.08
N LYS A 260 10.06 -5.92 12.98
CA LYS A 260 10.38 -4.86 12.04
C LYS A 260 11.22 -5.16 10.78
N GLU A 261 12.06 -6.19 10.71
CA GLU A 261 12.96 -6.39 9.55
C GLU A 261 12.44 -7.46 8.58
N LEU A 262 12.29 -7.08 7.32
CA LEU A 262 11.87 -7.96 6.22
C LEU A 262 13.05 -8.37 5.32
N LEU A 263 14.06 -7.53 5.24
CA LEU A 263 15.39 -7.76 4.67
C LEU A 263 16.42 -7.27 5.67
N ALA A 264 17.47 -8.05 5.91
CA ALA A 264 18.62 -7.71 6.74
C ALA A 264 19.90 -7.61 5.89
#